data_e18487352f6b4958884a9b34610b8b41
#
_entry.id   e18487352f6b4958884a9b34610b8b41
#
_cell.length_a   1.000
_cell.length_b   1.000
_cell.length_c   1.000
_cell.angle_alpha   90.00
_cell.angle_beta   90.00
_cell.angle_gamma   90.00
#
_symmetry.space_group_name_H-M   'P 1'
#
loop_
_entity.id
_entity.type
_entity.pdbx_description
1 polymer ?
#
loop_
_entity_poly.entity_id
_entity_poly.type
_entity_poly.pdbx_seq_one_letter_code
_entity_poly.pdbx_strand_id
1 'polypeptide(L)'
;NDFFFLTRRDGQSAVDTIVDLCRRRLPERMGIPADQIQVLSPTRRRSTGTKALNQALQAALNPPLDGKGERRFGDWVFRTGDRVMQVKNNYDVLWREDGGADSGMGMFNGDIGVVRMIDREIVTVDFDGRVVEYTPDMLGELEPAFAVTVHKAQGAEYRAVILAVLDGAPMLLSRSVLYTAITRARELLVMVGDDA
;
A
#
# COMPACT_ATOMS: atom_id res chain seq x y z
N ASN A 1 -14.04 4.01 -17.51
CA ASN A 1 -12.87 3.38 -16.83
C ASN A 1 -11.95 2.84 -17.90
N ASP A 2 -10.71 3.28 -17.89
CA ASP A 2 -9.71 2.83 -18.84
C ASP A 2 -9.00 1.57 -18.29
N PHE A 3 -8.67 0.67 -19.21
CA PHE A 3 -8.00 -0.58 -18.90
C PHE A 3 -6.76 -0.72 -19.78
N PHE A 4 -5.61 -1.04 -19.18
CA PHE A 4 -4.37 -1.32 -19.89
C PHE A 4 -3.73 -2.61 -19.37
N PHE A 5 -3.14 -3.37 -20.27
CA PHE A 5 -2.30 -4.50 -19.97
C PHE A 5 -0.88 -4.24 -20.46
N LEU A 6 0.10 -4.33 -19.57
CA LEU A 6 1.51 -4.15 -19.88
C LEU A 6 2.24 -5.48 -19.70
N THR A 7 2.57 -6.12 -20.80
CA THR A 7 3.28 -7.40 -20.79
C THR A 7 4.69 -7.25 -20.23
N ARG A 8 5.01 -8.04 -19.19
CA ARG A 8 6.35 -8.20 -18.61
C ARG A 8 6.54 -9.66 -18.26
N ARG A 9 7.67 -10.22 -18.70
CA ARG A 9 7.94 -11.66 -18.60
C ARG A 9 8.78 -12.07 -17.40
N ASP A 10 9.35 -11.10 -16.70
CA ASP A 10 10.15 -11.34 -15.50
C ASP A 10 9.78 -10.39 -14.35
N GLY A 11 10.07 -10.84 -13.13
CA GLY A 11 9.68 -10.11 -11.93
C GLY A 11 10.32 -8.73 -11.80
N GLN A 12 11.57 -8.57 -12.20
CA GLN A 12 12.28 -7.30 -12.07
C GLN A 12 11.68 -6.26 -13.02
N SER A 13 11.47 -6.61 -14.28
CA SER A 13 10.85 -5.68 -15.24
C SER A 13 9.40 -5.33 -14.88
N ALA A 14 8.67 -6.26 -14.26
CA ALA A 14 7.33 -5.97 -13.76
C ALA A 14 7.37 -4.98 -12.58
N VAL A 15 8.24 -5.20 -11.60
CA VAL A 15 8.43 -4.29 -10.46
C VAL A 15 8.87 -2.91 -10.94
N ASP A 16 9.86 -2.81 -11.82
CA ASP A 16 10.36 -1.54 -12.36
C ASP A 16 9.25 -0.78 -13.11
N THR A 17 8.42 -1.50 -13.85
CA THR A 17 7.25 -0.91 -14.54
C THR A 17 6.23 -0.38 -13.56
N ILE A 18 5.90 -1.14 -12.51
CA ILE A 18 4.95 -0.73 -11.47
C ILE A 18 5.45 0.52 -10.74
N VAL A 19 6.74 0.53 -10.38
CA VAL A 19 7.39 1.70 -9.75
C VAL A 19 7.33 2.93 -10.66
N ASP A 20 7.66 2.78 -11.94
CA ASP A 20 7.62 3.87 -12.91
C ASP A 20 6.19 4.41 -13.14
N LEU A 21 5.20 3.52 -13.16
CA LEU A 21 3.78 3.92 -13.22
C LEU A 21 3.40 4.80 -12.03
N CYS A 22 3.73 4.38 -10.81
CA CYS A 22 3.38 5.11 -9.59
C CYS A 22 4.14 6.44 -9.45
N ARG A 23 5.44 6.43 -9.77
CA ARG A 23 6.32 7.57 -9.53
C ARG A 23 6.20 8.65 -10.58
N ARG A 24 6.05 8.26 -11.86
CA ARG A 24 6.19 9.15 -13.00
C ARG A 24 5.02 9.12 -13.96
N ARG A 25 4.72 7.95 -14.56
CA ARG A 25 3.80 7.91 -15.73
C ARG A 25 2.39 8.36 -15.39
N LEU A 26 1.80 7.84 -14.32
CA LEU A 26 0.42 8.21 -13.97
C LEU A 26 0.34 9.63 -13.43
N PRO A 27 1.25 10.10 -12.55
CA PRO A 27 1.28 11.50 -12.14
C PRO A 27 1.46 12.48 -13.29
N GLU A 28 2.45 12.26 -14.16
CA GLU A 28 2.80 13.22 -15.23
C GLU A 28 1.84 13.20 -16.41
N ARG A 29 1.35 12.02 -16.80
CA ARG A 29 0.53 11.89 -18.03
C ARG A 29 -0.97 11.91 -17.78
N MET A 30 -1.41 11.49 -16.61
CA MET A 30 -2.84 11.36 -16.29
C MET A 30 -3.26 12.21 -15.07
N GLY A 31 -2.32 12.91 -14.42
CA GLY A 31 -2.62 13.74 -13.26
C GLY A 31 -3.15 12.92 -12.08
N ILE A 32 -2.72 11.65 -11.96
CA ILE A 32 -3.10 10.77 -10.85
C ILE A 32 -1.88 10.66 -9.91
N PRO A 33 -1.86 11.38 -8.79
CA PRO A 33 -0.73 11.36 -7.86
C PRO A 33 -0.60 9.99 -7.17
N ALA A 34 0.61 9.69 -6.69
CA ALA A 34 0.96 8.38 -6.14
C ALA A 34 0.08 7.95 -4.95
N ASP A 35 -0.39 8.89 -4.14
CA ASP A 35 -1.29 8.64 -3.01
C ASP A 35 -2.70 8.20 -3.43
N GLN A 36 -3.10 8.43 -4.67
CA GLN A 36 -4.36 7.99 -5.27
C GLN A 36 -4.25 6.71 -6.09
N ILE A 37 -3.05 6.10 -6.11
CA ILE A 37 -2.77 4.84 -6.80
C ILE A 37 -2.63 3.74 -5.76
N GLN A 38 -3.28 2.61 -5.97
CA GLN A 38 -3.07 1.42 -5.16
C GLN A 38 -2.51 0.28 -6.01
N VAL A 39 -1.39 -0.25 -5.57
CA VAL A 39 -0.80 -1.47 -6.13
C VAL A 39 -1.39 -2.68 -5.42
N LEU A 40 -1.87 -3.63 -6.20
CA LEU A 40 -2.43 -4.89 -5.73
C LEU A 40 -1.59 -6.06 -6.23
N SER A 41 -1.42 -7.06 -5.38
CA SER A 41 -0.81 -8.34 -5.76
C SER A 41 -1.66 -9.50 -5.25
N PRO A 42 -1.78 -10.59 -6.00
CA PRO A 42 -2.46 -11.80 -5.51
C PRO A 42 -1.65 -12.54 -4.44
N THR A 43 -0.38 -12.22 -4.26
CA THR A 43 0.54 -12.92 -3.35
C THR A 43 1.33 -11.98 -2.45
N ARG A 44 1.77 -12.49 -1.30
CA ARG A 44 2.65 -11.75 -0.37
C ARG A 44 4.14 -11.99 -0.64
N ARG A 45 4.48 -13.17 -1.11
CA ARG A 45 5.85 -13.63 -1.38
C ARG A 45 6.07 -13.71 -2.89
N ARG A 46 7.26 -13.98 -3.36
CA ARG A 46 7.70 -13.99 -4.77
C ARG A 46 8.11 -12.60 -5.27
N SER A 47 8.57 -12.55 -6.54
CA SER A 47 9.17 -11.35 -7.13
C SER A 47 8.23 -10.17 -7.24
N THR A 48 6.94 -10.40 -7.48
CA THR A 48 5.88 -9.38 -7.52
C THR A 48 4.90 -9.48 -6.35
N GLY A 49 5.31 -10.13 -5.26
CA GLY A 49 4.54 -10.17 -4.02
C GLY A 49 4.56 -8.83 -3.29
N THR A 50 3.62 -8.63 -2.37
CA THR A 50 3.49 -7.35 -1.66
C THR A 50 4.75 -6.98 -0.88
N LYS A 51 5.53 -7.96 -0.39
CA LYS A 51 6.79 -7.68 0.31
C LYS A 51 7.80 -6.99 -0.60
N ALA A 52 8.09 -7.57 -1.75
CA ALA A 52 9.04 -7.01 -2.73
C ALA A 52 8.55 -5.67 -3.29
N LEU A 53 7.26 -5.59 -3.63
CA LEU A 53 6.65 -4.36 -4.12
C LEU A 53 6.70 -3.22 -3.11
N ASN A 54 6.40 -3.48 -1.83
CA ASN A 54 6.48 -2.45 -0.79
C ASN A 54 7.90 -1.93 -0.60
N GLN A 55 8.92 -2.80 -0.64
CA GLN A 55 10.32 -2.39 -0.55
C GLN A 55 10.72 -1.50 -1.74
N ALA A 56 10.37 -1.90 -2.96
CA ALA A 56 10.68 -1.12 -4.16
C ALA A 56 9.93 0.21 -4.22
N LEU A 57 8.65 0.21 -3.88
CA LEU A 57 7.82 1.42 -3.87
C LEU A 57 8.23 2.40 -2.77
N GLN A 58 8.55 1.91 -1.56
CA GLN A 58 9.08 2.77 -0.50
C GLN A 58 10.38 3.45 -0.94
N ALA A 59 11.31 2.70 -1.50
CA ALA A 59 12.59 3.24 -1.97
C ALA A 59 12.41 4.31 -3.06
N ALA A 60 11.41 4.16 -3.93
CA ALA A 60 11.16 5.08 -5.03
C ALA A 60 10.28 6.28 -4.65
N LEU A 61 9.24 6.08 -3.82
CA LEU A 61 8.26 7.10 -3.49
C LEU A 61 8.57 7.84 -2.19
N ASN A 62 9.24 7.17 -1.25
CA ASN A 62 9.59 7.72 0.05
C ASN A 62 11.01 7.30 0.47
N PRO A 63 12.04 7.72 -0.28
CA PRO A 63 13.44 7.37 0.03
C PRO A 63 13.89 7.93 1.38
N PRO A 64 14.95 7.35 1.98
CA PRO A 64 15.56 7.92 3.18
C PRO A 64 16.05 9.32 2.91
N LEU A 65 15.93 10.19 3.90
CA LEU A 65 16.37 11.57 3.86
C LEU A 65 16.87 11.98 5.25
N ASP A 66 17.94 12.76 5.31
CA ASP A 66 18.47 13.27 6.58
C ASP A 66 17.37 14.01 7.35
N GLY A 67 17.24 13.68 8.64
CA GLY A 67 16.20 14.24 9.52
C GLY A 67 14.82 13.58 9.41
N LYS A 68 14.61 12.69 8.47
CA LYS A 68 13.37 11.89 8.39
C LYS A 68 13.39 10.76 9.41
N GLY A 69 12.38 10.68 10.28
CA GLY A 69 12.26 9.62 11.28
C GLY A 69 12.13 8.24 10.64
N GLU A 70 12.85 7.27 11.20
CA GLU A 70 12.78 5.87 10.81
C GLU A 70 12.68 4.96 12.03
N ARG A 71 11.92 3.87 11.90
CA ARG A 71 11.81 2.83 12.90
C ARG A 71 11.86 1.44 12.26
N ARG A 72 12.86 0.65 12.64
CA ARG A 72 12.93 -0.76 12.23
C ARG A 72 12.04 -1.63 13.13
N PHE A 73 11.27 -2.50 12.50
CA PHE A 73 10.51 -3.55 13.16
C PHE A 73 10.44 -4.80 12.26
N GLY A 74 11.03 -5.89 12.72
CA GLY A 74 11.14 -7.12 11.92
C GLY A 74 11.84 -6.88 10.59
N ASP A 75 11.19 -7.25 9.51
CA ASP A 75 11.68 -7.09 8.14
C ASP A 75 11.44 -5.68 7.56
N TRP A 76 10.73 -4.82 8.29
CA TRP A 76 10.33 -3.51 7.82
C TRP A 76 11.16 -2.39 8.44
N VAL A 77 11.34 -1.33 7.67
CA VAL A 77 11.78 -0.02 8.17
C VAL A 77 10.64 0.95 7.89
N PHE A 78 9.88 1.32 8.91
CA PHE A 78 8.89 2.37 8.80
C PHE A 78 9.58 3.72 8.73
N ARG A 79 9.05 4.60 7.90
CA ARG A 79 9.60 5.94 7.65
C ARG A 79 8.48 6.97 7.64
N THR A 80 8.75 8.15 8.18
CA THR A 80 7.82 9.28 8.05
C THR A 80 7.42 9.49 6.60
N GLY A 81 6.12 9.55 6.33
CA GLY A 81 5.53 9.60 4.99
C GLY A 81 5.16 8.25 4.40
N ASP A 82 5.47 7.14 5.06
CA ASP A 82 5.07 5.81 4.59
C ASP A 82 3.55 5.63 4.65
N ARG A 83 3.04 4.95 3.63
CA ARG A 83 1.70 4.41 3.63
C ARG A 83 1.69 3.07 4.34
N VAL A 84 0.83 2.94 5.35
CA VAL A 84 0.73 1.74 6.20
C VAL A 84 -0.70 1.26 6.33
N MET A 85 -0.86 0.01 6.73
CA MET A 85 -2.17 -0.61 6.98
C MET A 85 -2.17 -1.25 8.36
N GLN A 86 -3.25 -1.05 9.11
CA GLN A 86 -3.59 -1.84 10.27
C GLN A 86 -3.92 -3.27 9.81
N VAL A 87 -3.26 -4.28 10.36
CA VAL A 87 -3.41 -5.68 9.90
C VAL A 87 -4.09 -6.59 10.92
N LYS A 88 -4.50 -6.01 12.04
CA LYS A 88 -5.29 -6.68 13.09
C LYS A 88 -6.39 -5.75 13.58
N ASN A 89 -7.51 -6.33 14.01
CA ASN A 89 -8.47 -5.55 14.79
C ASN A 89 -7.90 -5.30 16.19
N ASN A 90 -7.87 -4.05 16.60
CA ASN A 90 -7.50 -3.66 17.96
C ASN A 90 -8.54 -2.67 18.47
N TYR A 91 -9.43 -3.15 19.34
CA TYR A 91 -10.55 -2.39 19.86
C TYR A 91 -10.14 -1.42 20.99
N ASP A 92 -8.95 -1.61 21.55
CA ASP A 92 -8.45 -0.86 22.70
C ASP A 92 -7.53 0.30 22.29
N VAL A 93 -7.17 0.39 21.01
CA VAL A 93 -6.35 1.48 20.49
C VAL A 93 -7.11 2.79 20.54
N LEU A 94 -6.52 3.79 21.20
CA LEU A 94 -7.04 5.15 21.22
C LEU A 94 -6.62 5.90 19.96
N TRP A 95 -7.58 6.60 19.37
CA TRP A 95 -7.31 7.59 18.32
C TRP A 95 -7.84 8.97 18.74
N ARG A 96 -7.22 10.00 18.20
CA ARG A 96 -7.64 11.40 18.38
C ARG A 96 -7.85 12.02 17.02
N GLU A 97 -8.87 12.88 16.91
CA GLU A 97 -9.07 13.65 15.68
C GLU A 97 -7.95 14.67 15.50
N ASP A 98 -7.44 14.78 14.28
CA ASP A 98 -6.40 15.74 13.93
C ASP A 98 -6.94 17.18 14.01
N GLY A 99 -6.40 17.96 14.97
CA GLY A 99 -6.84 19.34 15.20
C GLY A 99 -8.26 19.50 15.77
N GLY A 100 -8.95 18.39 16.05
CA GLY A 100 -10.28 18.35 16.65
C GLY A 100 -10.28 18.01 18.14
N ALA A 101 -11.47 17.97 18.72
CA ALA A 101 -11.68 17.58 20.10
C ALA A 101 -12.14 16.12 20.25
N ASP A 102 -12.49 15.46 19.15
CA ASP A 102 -13.01 14.12 19.17
C ASP A 102 -11.91 13.08 19.37
N SER A 103 -12.27 12.02 20.06
CA SER A 103 -11.42 10.85 20.28
C SER A 103 -12.30 9.61 20.36
N GLY A 104 -11.71 8.48 20.10
CA GLY A 104 -12.42 7.21 20.17
C GLY A 104 -11.46 6.04 20.31
N MET A 105 -12.02 4.85 20.21
CA MET A 105 -11.28 3.60 20.33
C MET A 105 -11.52 2.70 19.13
N GLY A 106 -10.51 1.93 18.80
CA GLY A 106 -10.58 0.90 17.78
C GLY A 106 -9.95 1.29 16.45
N MET A 107 -9.05 0.42 16.00
CA MET A 107 -8.51 0.39 14.64
C MET A 107 -8.72 -1.00 14.06
N PHE A 108 -9.05 -1.06 12.78
CA PHE A 108 -9.50 -2.31 12.17
C PHE A 108 -8.58 -2.79 11.05
N ASN A 109 -8.54 -4.11 10.89
CA ASN A 109 -7.79 -4.73 9.79
C ASN A 109 -8.27 -4.18 8.45
N GLY A 110 -7.34 -3.60 7.70
CA GLY A 110 -7.61 -2.95 6.42
C GLY A 110 -7.61 -1.42 6.45
N ASP A 111 -7.66 -0.79 7.64
CA ASP A 111 -7.52 0.66 7.75
C ASP A 111 -6.14 1.08 7.23
N ILE A 112 -6.11 2.01 6.28
CA ILE A 112 -4.89 2.55 5.66
C ILE A 112 -4.65 3.96 6.18
N GLY A 113 -3.40 4.25 6.52
CA GLY A 113 -2.97 5.55 6.99
C GLY A 113 -1.58 5.93 6.49
N VAL A 114 -1.13 7.11 6.90
CA VAL A 114 0.19 7.64 6.58
C VAL A 114 0.96 7.89 7.87
N VAL A 115 2.21 7.47 7.93
CA VAL A 115 3.10 7.75 9.05
C VAL A 115 3.41 9.25 9.06
N ARG A 116 2.91 9.96 10.05
CA ARG A 116 3.12 11.41 10.22
C ARG A 116 4.46 11.74 10.83
N MET A 117 4.81 10.99 11.87
CA MET A 117 5.98 11.27 12.67
C MET A 117 6.51 9.97 13.30
N ILE A 118 7.81 9.89 13.43
CA ILE A 118 8.48 8.90 14.25
C ILE A 118 9.37 9.65 15.22
N ASP A 119 9.04 9.58 16.49
CA ASP A 119 9.83 10.17 17.57
C ASP A 119 10.25 9.08 18.56
N ARG A 120 11.58 8.92 18.73
CA ARG A 120 12.17 7.85 19.53
C ARG A 120 11.63 6.47 19.10
N GLU A 121 10.70 5.91 19.86
CA GLU A 121 10.13 4.58 19.64
C GLU A 121 8.67 4.60 19.18
N ILE A 122 8.03 5.77 19.18
CA ILE A 122 6.62 5.95 18.84
C ILE A 122 6.48 6.25 17.36
N VAL A 123 5.59 5.51 16.71
CA VAL A 123 5.18 5.75 15.32
C VAL A 123 3.77 6.32 15.32
N THR A 124 3.64 7.58 14.92
CA THR A 124 2.34 8.26 14.82
C THR A 124 1.80 8.13 13.41
N VAL A 125 0.60 7.58 13.30
CA VAL A 125 -0.07 7.32 12.01
C VAL A 125 -1.40 8.07 11.95
N ASP A 126 -1.65 8.70 10.82
CA ASP A 126 -2.93 9.34 10.51
C ASP A 126 -3.75 8.44 9.59
N PHE A 127 -4.90 8.00 10.05
CA PHE A 127 -5.88 7.23 9.31
C PHE A 127 -7.08 8.13 8.95
N ASP A 128 -6.89 8.96 7.93
CA ASP A 128 -7.92 9.87 7.43
C ASP A 128 -8.52 10.77 8.55
N GLY A 129 -7.62 11.47 9.26
CA GLY A 129 -7.96 12.36 10.37
C GLY A 129 -7.99 11.70 11.75
N ARG A 130 -7.94 10.38 11.83
CA ARG A 130 -7.80 9.64 13.10
C ARG A 130 -6.33 9.37 13.37
N VAL A 131 -5.76 10.06 14.32
CA VAL A 131 -4.33 9.96 14.67
C VAL A 131 -4.14 8.94 15.79
N VAL A 132 -3.26 7.98 15.56
CA VAL A 132 -2.91 6.89 16.47
C VAL A 132 -1.42 6.88 16.74
N GLU A 133 -1.04 6.68 18.00
CA GLU A 133 0.34 6.46 18.43
C GLU A 133 0.60 4.96 18.65
N TYR A 134 1.51 4.41 17.88
CA TYR A 134 1.94 3.01 17.99
C TYR A 134 3.19 2.92 18.84
N THR A 135 3.09 2.23 19.95
CA THR A 135 4.22 1.85 20.80
C THR A 135 4.97 0.65 20.20
N PRO A 136 6.21 0.33 20.66
CA PRO A 136 6.98 -0.78 20.10
C PRO A 136 6.27 -2.13 20.08
N ASP A 137 5.46 -2.43 21.09
CA ASP A 137 4.68 -3.65 21.20
C ASP A 137 3.49 -3.71 20.22
N MET A 138 3.01 -2.55 19.75
CA MET A 138 1.92 -2.45 18.79
C MET A 138 2.39 -2.45 17.33
N LEU A 139 3.69 -2.24 17.04
CA LEU A 139 4.19 -2.14 15.67
C LEU A 139 3.95 -3.38 14.82
N GLY A 140 3.78 -4.55 15.43
CA GLY A 140 3.38 -5.78 14.75
C GLY A 140 1.95 -5.76 14.18
N GLU A 141 1.17 -4.73 14.47
CA GLU A 141 -0.16 -4.50 13.91
C GLU A 141 -0.14 -3.66 12.63
N LEU A 142 1.03 -3.12 12.25
CA LEU A 142 1.22 -2.33 11.03
C LEU A 142 2.03 -3.10 9.99
N GLU A 143 1.64 -2.94 8.73
CA GLU A 143 2.45 -3.33 7.56
C GLU A 143 2.51 -2.17 6.56
N PRO A 144 3.60 -2.06 5.76
CA PRO A 144 3.63 -1.14 4.63
C PRO A 144 2.48 -1.42 3.66
N ALA A 145 1.88 -0.38 3.10
CA ALA A 145 0.68 -0.46 2.27
C ALA A 145 0.78 0.29 0.94
N PHE A 146 1.97 0.54 0.42
CA PHE A 146 2.14 0.95 -0.98
C PHE A 146 1.59 -0.11 -1.93
N ALA A 147 1.80 -1.39 -1.58
CA ALA A 147 1.16 -2.54 -2.21
C ALA A 147 0.46 -3.41 -1.14
N VAL A 148 -0.74 -3.85 -1.45
CA VAL A 148 -1.53 -4.75 -0.57
C VAL A 148 -2.04 -5.96 -1.36
N THR A 149 -2.44 -7.02 -0.66
CA THR A 149 -3.08 -8.14 -1.34
C THR A 149 -4.48 -7.74 -1.81
N VAL A 150 -4.93 -8.35 -2.92
CA VAL A 150 -6.26 -8.07 -3.49
C VAL A 150 -7.36 -8.23 -2.44
N HIS A 151 -7.26 -9.25 -1.57
CA HIS A 151 -8.23 -9.49 -0.50
C HIS A 151 -8.28 -8.35 0.54
N LYS A 152 -7.13 -7.75 0.86
CA LYS A 152 -7.06 -6.63 1.81
C LYS A 152 -7.57 -5.30 1.23
N ALA A 153 -7.69 -5.21 -0.09
CA ALA A 153 -8.26 -4.04 -0.76
C ALA A 153 -9.80 -4.05 -0.82
N GLN A 154 -10.45 -5.10 -0.31
CA GLN A 154 -11.91 -5.19 -0.32
C GLN A 154 -12.53 -4.04 0.50
N GLY A 155 -13.58 -3.42 -0.07
CA GLY A 155 -14.28 -2.31 0.56
C GLY A 155 -13.70 -0.91 0.26
N ALA A 156 -12.45 -0.81 -0.19
CA ALA A 156 -11.84 0.47 -0.56
C ALA A 156 -11.93 0.71 -2.09
N GLU A 157 -11.92 1.96 -2.49
CA GLU A 157 -11.84 2.36 -3.89
C GLU A 157 -10.71 3.36 -4.10
N TYR A 158 -10.06 3.26 -5.25
CA TYR A 158 -8.91 4.08 -5.60
C TYR A 158 -9.10 4.68 -6.98
N ARG A 159 -8.53 5.84 -7.22
CA ARG A 159 -8.61 6.48 -8.52
C ARG A 159 -7.94 5.64 -9.60
N ALA A 160 -6.76 5.10 -9.30
CA ALA A 160 -6.09 4.10 -10.13
C ALA A 160 -5.68 2.87 -9.35
N VAL A 161 -5.79 1.70 -9.98
CA VAL A 161 -5.32 0.43 -9.46
C VAL A 161 -4.29 -0.16 -10.43
N ILE A 162 -3.18 -0.64 -9.88
CA ILE A 162 -2.18 -1.41 -10.62
C ILE A 162 -2.19 -2.83 -10.05
N LEU A 163 -2.52 -3.82 -10.88
CA LEU A 163 -2.54 -5.23 -10.50
C LEU A 163 -1.32 -5.94 -11.08
N ALA A 164 -0.48 -6.49 -10.20
CA ALA A 164 0.59 -7.40 -10.59
C ALA A 164 0.02 -8.78 -10.93
N VAL A 165 0.26 -9.26 -12.15
CA VAL A 165 -0.25 -10.54 -12.67
C VAL A 165 0.86 -11.50 -13.08
N LEU A 166 2.07 -11.26 -12.64
CA LEU A 166 3.21 -12.15 -12.78
C LEU A 166 3.31 -13.06 -11.54
N ASP A 167 3.89 -14.23 -11.68
CA ASP A 167 4.06 -15.22 -10.60
C ASP A 167 2.74 -15.77 -10.01
N GLY A 168 1.61 -15.43 -10.59
CA GLY A 168 0.34 -16.02 -10.20
C GLY A 168 0.26 -17.46 -10.69
N ALA A 169 0.18 -18.45 -9.79
CA ALA A 169 -0.43 -19.70 -10.21
C ALA A 169 -1.82 -19.37 -10.80
N PRO A 170 -2.27 -20.04 -11.88
CA PRO A 170 -3.58 -19.78 -12.48
C PRO A 170 -4.74 -19.73 -11.47
N MET A 171 -4.59 -20.42 -10.34
CA MET A 171 -5.54 -20.42 -9.21
C MET A 171 -5.59 -19.11 -8.45
N LEU A 172 -4.50 -18.30 -8.43
CA LEU A 172 -4.45 -17.02 -7.72
C LEU A 172 -5.01 -15.86 -8.57
N LEU A 173 -5.08 -16.03 -9.89
CA LEU A 173 -5.72 -15.10 -10.83
C LEU A 173 -7.16 -15.54 -11.16
N SER A 174 -7.88 -16.00 -10.16
CA SER A 174 -9.28 -16.38 -10.32
C SER A 174 -10.12 -15.18 -10.79
N ARG A 175 -11.28 -15.48 -11.39
CA ARG A 175 -12.26 -14.45 -11.81
C ARG A 175 -12.63 -13.52 -10.65
N SER A 176 -12.68 -14.04 -9.43
CA SER A 176 -12.99 -13.25 -8.22
C SER A 176 -11.90 -12.22 -7.88
N VAL A 177 -10.62 -12.58 -8.05
CA VAL A 177 -9.48 -11.67 -7.84
C VAL A 177 -9.49 -10.55 -8.87
N LEU A 178 -9.69 -10.88 -10.15
CA LEU A 178 -9.81 -9.89 -11.22
C LEU A 178 -11.01 -8.97 -11.00
N TYR A 179 -12.17 -9.55 -10.68
CA TYR A 179 -13.37 -8.78 -10.39
C TYR A 179 -13.16 -7.82 -9.21
N THR A 180 -12.54 -8.30 -8.14
CA THR A 180 -12.22 -7.44 -6.99
C THR A 180 -11.30 -6.29 -7.40
N ALA A 181 -10.23 -6.54 -8.16
CA ALA A 181 -9.33 -5.50 -8.62
C ALA A 181 -10.03 -4.46 -9.53
N ILE A 182 -10.84 -4.94 -10.47
CA ILE A 182 -11.63 -4.09 -11.38
C ILE A 182 -12.57 -3.17 -10.60
N THR A 183 -13.27 -3.72 -9.60
CA THR A 183 -14.23 -2.95 -8.80
C THR A 183 -13.59 -1.98 -7.82
N ARG A 184 -12.27 -2.06 -7.60
CA ARG A 184 -11.52 -1.07 -6.77
C ARG A 184 -11.08 0.15 -7.58
N ALA A 185 -11.01 0.05 -8.90
CA ALA A 185 -10.56 1.14 -9.78
C ALA A 185 -11.73 2.04 -10.18
N ARG A 186 -11.64 3.33 -9.85
CA ARG A 186 -12.64 4.33 -10.27
C ARG A 186 -12.43 4.80 -11.70
N GLU A 187 -11.19 5.10 -12.08
CA GLU A 187 -10.85 5.70 -13.36
C GLU A 187 -9.97 4.77 -14.21
N LEU A 188 -8.99 4.11 -13.61
CA LEU A 188 -7.95 3.40 -14.33
C LEU A 188 -7.59 2.07 -13.65
N LEU A 189 -7.54 1.00 -14.44
CA LEU A 189 -6.89 -0.26 -14.08
C LEU A 189 -5.74 -0.56 -15.03
N VAL A 190 -4.54 -0.76 -14.49
CA VAL A 190 -3.37 -1.24 -15.23
C VAL A 190 -2.98 -2.61 -14.70
N MET A 191 -2.93 -3.60 -15.56
CA MET A 191 -2.36 -4.91 -15.24
C MET A 191 -0.93 -4.99 -15.76
N VAL A 192 -0.03 -5.51 -14.95
CA VAL A 192 1.40 -5.64 -15.29
C VAL A 192 1.83 -7.08 -15.03
N GLY A 193 2.28 -7.77 -16.07
CA GLY A 193 2.74 -9.14 -15.95
C GLY A 193 2.77 -9.91 -17.26
N ASP A 194 2.66 -11.23 -17.18
CA ASP A 194 2.65 -12.11 -18.32
C ASP A 194 1.22 -12.43 -18.76
N ASP A 195 1.00 -12.47 -20.07
CA ASP A 195 -0.27 -12.80 -20.71
C ASP A 195 -0.33 -14.27 -21.19
N ALA A 196 0.69 -15.08 -20.84
CA ALA A 196 0.84 -16.48 -21.23
C ALA A 196 0.08 -17.46 -20.30
#